data_e8e048b1d7e40948e78ab30da810f9fc
#
_entry.id   e8e048b1d7e40948e78ab30da810f9fc
#
_cell.length_a   1.000
_cell.length_b   1.000
_cell.length_c   1.000
_cell.angle_alpha   90.00
_cell.angle_beta   90.00
_cell.angle_gamma   90.00
#
_symmetry.space_group_name_H-M   'P 1'
#
loop_
_entity.id
_entity.type
_entity.pdbx_description
1 polymer ?
#
loop_
_entity_poly.entity_id
_entity_poly.type
_entity_poly.pdbx_seq_one_letter_code
_entity_poly.pdbx_strand_id
1 'polypeptide(L)'
;MRTKAGIATAAALSVIAIGALAPAGDAASGVCGSDSGSGGTGATGSGSSCDSGKYVNPFKHQSWYAGRIDMGVDYMPNHRYPVRAIGKAKILGSDSHSGWPGGHFLWYKLLRGDHKGDIIYVAETLKKLVPAGTKVAPGETIAKALPSGTGIEMGWANKRGETRAASCYSEGMKTHSGREMARFLNELGADVVSKAKSAPDYPTGPRC
;
A
#
# COMPACT_ATOMS: atom_id res chain seq x y z
N MET A 1 23.51 -16.05 -47.64
CA MET A 1 22.16 -16.13 -47.05
C MET A 1 21.74 -14.73 -46.63
N ARG A 2 20.69 -14.19 -47.23
CA ARG A 2 20.26 -12.79 -47.00
C ARG A 2 19.09 -12.75 -46.06
N THR A 3 19.25 -12.07 -44.92
CA THR A 3 18.18 -11.77 -43.95
C THR A 3 17.39 -10.53 -44.45
N LYS A 4 16.09 -10.68 -44.61
CA LYS A 4 15.14 -9.59 -44.91
C LYS A 4 14.66 -8.95 -43.63
N ALA A 5 14.90 -7.64 -43.49
CA ALA A 5 14.29 -6.81 -42.46
C ALA A 5 12.88 -6.42 -42.89
N GLY A 6 11.88 -6.71 -42.06
CA GLY A 6 10.50 -6.27 -42.23
C GLY A 6 10.26 -4.97 -41.46
N ILE A 7 9.81 -3.94 -42.20
CA ILE A 7 9.41 -2.63 -41.64
C ILE A 7 7.93 -2.74 -41.24
N ALA A 8 7.62 -2.57 -39.96
CA ALA A 8 6.24 -2.46 -39.48
C ALA A 8 5.85 -0.98 -39.39
N THR A 9 4.86 -0.58 -40.17
CA THR A 9 4.29 0.75 -40.18
C THR A 9 3.24 0.87 -39.06
N ALA A 10 3.45 1.76 -38.12
CA ALA A 10 2.47 2.06 -37.06
C ALA A 10 1.47 3.11 -37.59
N ALA A 11 0.20 2.76 -37.61
CA ALA A 11 -0.90 3.69 -37.86
C ALA A 11 -1.34 4.34 -36.57
N ALA A 12 -1.24 5.66 -36.48
CA ALA A 12 -1.75 6.42 -35.32
C ALA A 12 -3.24 6.71 -35.55
N LEU A 13 -4.10 6.20 -34.66
CA LEU A 13 -5.51 6.60 -34.55
C LEU A 13 -5.62 7.66 -33.44
N SER A 14 -5.93 8.88 -33.86
CA SER A 14 -6.30 9.99 -32.98
C SER A 14 -7.74 9.83 -32.56
N VAL A 15 -7.98 9.63 -31.25
CA VAL A 15 -9.31 9.68 -30.64
C VAL A 15 -9.49 11.04 -29.98
N ILE A 16 -10.44 11.83 -30.49
CA ILE A 16 -10.87 13.10 -29.89
C ILE A 16 -11.75 12.78 -28.70
N ALA A 17 -11.31 13.10 -27.49
CA ALA A 17 -12.11 13.01 -26.28
C ALA A 17 -12.85 14.32 -26.07
N ILE A 18 -14.20 14.24 -26.07
CA ILE A 18 -15.10 15.33 -25.72
C ILE A 18 -15.11 15.46 -24.20
N GLY A 19 -14.66 16.61 -23.69
CA GLY A 19 -14.62 16.91 -22.28
C GLY A 19 -16.00 17.14 -21.69
N ALA A 20 -16.33 16.43 -20.63
CA ALA A 20 -17.42 16.79 -19.71
C ALA A 20 -16.83 17.61 -18.55
N LEU A 21 -17.20 18.88 -18.45
CA LEU A 21 -16.92 19.72 -17.28
C LEU A 21 -17.80 19.24 -16.11
N ALA A 22 -17.17 18.79 -15.03
CA ALA A 22 -17.81 18.64 -13.73
C ALA A 22 -17.65 19.95 -12.92
N PRO A 23 -18.65 20.39 -12.16
CA PRO A 23 -18.57 21.64 -11.40
C PRO A 23 -17.58 21.51 -10.24
N ALA A 24 -16.81 22.58 -10.05
CA ALA A 24 -15.91 22.76 -8.91
C ALA A 24 -16.74 22.93 -7.63
N GLY A 25 -16.69 21.95 -6.74
CA GLY A 25 -17.20 22.07 -5.39
C GLY A 25 -16.15 22.78 -4.51
N ASP A 26 -16.54 23.88 -3.90
CA ASP A 26 -15.74 24.66 -2.94
C ASP A 26 -15.32 23.78 -1.75
N ALA A 27 -14.00 23.61 -1.59
CA ALA A 27 -13.43 23.00 -0.42
C ALA A 27 -13.38 24.04 0.71
N ALA A 28 -14.36 24.01 1.62
CA ALA A 28 -14.31 24.76 2.86
C ALA A 28 -13.11 24.31 3.70
N SER A 29 -12.14 25.19 3.87
CA SER A 29 -11.01 25.02 4.78
C SER A 29 -11.52 25.19 6.22
N GLY A 30 -11.86 24.05 6.88
CA GLY A 30 -12.14 24.01 8.31
C GLY A 30 -10.86 24.15 9.12
N VAL A 31 -10.65 25.32 9.70
CA VAL A 31 -9.63 25.57 10.73
C VAL A 31 -10.07 24.87 12.02
N CYS A 32 -9.31 23.86 12.47
CA CYS A 32 -9.52 23.27 13.80
C CYS A 32 -8.94 24.22 14.86
N GLY A 33 -9.81 25.03 15.45
CA GLY A 33 -9.49 25.83 16.64
C GLY A 33 -9.50 24.94 17.88
N SER A 34 -8.46 25.04 18.70
CA SER A 34 -8.41 24.48 20.04
C SER A 34 -9.19 25.41 20.98
N ASP A 35 -10.48 25.09 21.22
CA ASP A 35 -11.26 25.73 22.26
C ASP A 35 -11.25 24.90 23.54
N SER A 36 -10.55 25.43 24.51
CA SER A 36 -10.69 25.07 25.92
C SER A 36 -11.87 25.83 26.49
N GLY A 37 -13.05 25.20 26.59
CA GLY A 37 -14.25 25.82 27.11
C GLY A 37 -15.22 24.82 27.73
N SER A 38 -15.42 24.94 29.01
CA SER A 38 -16.29 24.20 29.90
C SER A 38 -17.78 24.33 29.55
N GLY A 39 -18.52 23.20 29.62
CA GLY A 39 -19.93 23.11 30.06
C GLY A 39 -20.99 23.40 29.01
N GLY A 40 -21.83 22.37 28.68
CA GLY A 40 -23.07 22.58 27.97
C GLY A 40 -23.67 21.28 27.40
N THR A 41 -24.80 20.89 27.96
CA THR A 41 -25.60 19.71 27.63
C THR A 41 -26.19 19.73 26.21
N GLY A 42 -26.07 18.61 25.50
CA GLY A 42 -27.08 18.11 24.57
C GLY A 42 -27.16 18.75 23.18
N ALA A 43 -26.50 18.13 22.20
CA ALA A 43 -26.99 18.09 20.81
C ALA A 43 -26.32 16.91 20.09
N THR A 44 -27.14 16.01 19.48
CA THR A 44 -26.71 14.98 18.58
C THR A 44 -26.21 15.61 17.28
N GLY A 45 -24.97 16.10 17.31
CA GLY A 45 -24.25 16.58 16.14
C GLY A 45 -23.45 15.45 15.53
N SER A 46 -23.72 15.12 14.27
CA SER A 46 -22.85 14.30 13.44
C SER A 46 -21.48 14.98 13.39
N GLY A 47 -20.60 14.57 14.28
CA GLY A 47 -19.24 15.11 14.41
C GLY A 47 -18.46 14.84 13.12
N SER A 48 -18.20 15.88 12.37
CA SER A 48 -17.16 15.95 11.38
C SER A 48 -15.84 15.61 12.07
N SER A 49 -15.42 14.35 11.98
CA SER A 49 -14.14 13.93 12.53
C SER A 49 -13.04 14.67 11.76
N CYS A 50 -12.34 15.56 12.45
CA CYS A 50 -11.10 16.12 11.96
C CYS A 50 -10.22 14.96 11.47
N ASP A 51 -9.84 15.03 10.19
CA ASP A 51 -9.04 14.01 9.49
C ASP A 51 -7.60 14.05 10.08
N SER A 52 -7.46 13.51 11.26
CA SER A 52 -6.22 13.45 12.05
C SER A 52 -5.29 12.40 11.48
N GLY A 53 -4.85 12.52 10.23
CA GLY A 53 -3.79 11.69 9.63
C GLY A 53 -3.73 10.22 10.04
N LYS A 54 -4.85 9.64 10.44
CA LYS A 54 -4.91 8.37 11.15
C LYS A 54 -4.60 7.22 10.22
N TYR A 55 -3.61 6.45 10.61
CA TYR A 55 -3.35 5.15 10.00
C TYR A 55 -4.32 4.10 10.54
N VAL A 56 -4.61 3.10 9.73
CA VAL A 56 -5.53 2.01 10.07
C VAL A 56 -4.88 0.66 9.81
N ASN A 57 -5.28 -0.34 10.58
CA ASN A 57 -4.89 -1.71 10.32
C ASN A 57 -5.45 -2.16 8.96
N PRO A 58 -4.60 -2.50 7.97
CA PRO A 58 -5.04 -2.89 6.63
C PRO A 58 -5.77 -4.23 6.61
N PHE A 59 -5.68 -5.01 7.69
CA PHE A 59 -6.23 -6.36 7.83
C PHE A 59 -7.35 -6.46 8.85
N LYS A 60 -7.86 -5.33 9.34
CA LYS A 60 -8.91 -5.30 10.37
C LYS A 60 -10.15 -6.10 9.94
N HIS A 61 -10.68 -6.92 10.86
CA HIS A 61 -11.84 -7.78 10.64
C HIS A 61 -11.65 -8.89 9.60
N GLN A 62 -10.42 -9.35 9.39
CA GLN A 62 -10.09 -10.41 8.45
C GLN A 62 -9.23 -11.47 9.13
N SER A 63 -9.39 -12.73 8.73
CA SER A 63 -8.63 -13.86 9.26
C SER A 63 -7.31 -14.04 8.51
N TRP A 64 -6.39 -13.08 8.71
CA TRP A 64 -5.03 -13.17 8.22
C TRP A 64 -4.13 -13.76 9.30
N TYR A 65 -3.06 -14.40 8.88
CA TYR A 65 -1.94 -14.69 9.77
C TYR A 65 -0.64 -14.23 9.14
N ALA A 66 0.25 -13.71 9.95
CA ALA A 66 1.57 -13.29 9.50
C ALA A 66 2.40 -14.52 9.14
N GLY A 67 3.02 -14.48 7.98
CA GLY A 67 3.89 -15.53 7.48
C GLY A 67 5.32 -15.33 7.95
N ARG A 68 6.08 -14.59 7.20
CA ARG A 68 7.52 -14.32 7.41
C ARG A 68 7.78 -12.82 7.49
N ILE A 69 8.88 -12.43 8.13
CA ILE A 69 9.44 -11.09 8.04
C ILE A 69 10.74 -11.22 7.26
N ASP A 70 10.81 -10.58 6.10
CA ASP A 70 12.02 -10.54 5.27
C ASP A 70 12.28 -9.16 4.68
N MET A 71 12.00 -8.85 3.41
CA MET A 71 12.03 -7.47 2.86
C MET A 71 10.87 -6.63 3.38
N GLY A 72 9.76 -7.28 3.63
CA GLY A 72 8.53 -6.77 4.19
C GLY A 72 7.96 -7.76 5.20
N VAL A 73 6.64 -7.89 5.21
CA VAL A 73 5.90 -8.83 6.06
C VAL A 73 4.93 -9.61 5.18
N ASP A 74 5.07 -10.92 5.21
CA ASP A 74 4.14 -11.82 4.54
C ASP A 74 2.84 -11.95 5.33
N TYR A 75 1.73 -11.97 4.61
CA TYR A 75 0.41 -12.25 5.14
C TYR A 75 -0.28 -13.33 4.33
N MET A 76 -0.75 -14.35 5.03
CA MET A 76 -1.38 -15.53 4.44
C MET A 76 -2.90 -15.43 4.61
N PRO A 77 -3.65 -15.08 3.55
CA PRO A 77 -5.11 -15.07 3.62
C PRO A 77 -5.65 -16.50 3.49
N ASN A 78 -6.61 -16.87 4.34
CA ASN A 78 -7.34 -18.14 4.20
C ASN A 78 -8.56 -18.02 3.24
N HIS A 79 -8.94 -16.80 2.88
CA HIS A 79 -10.00 -16.48 1.93
C HIS A 79 -9.60 -15.31 1.02
N ARG A 80 -10.49 -14.90 0.13
CA ARG A 80 -10.32 -13.68 -0.67
C ARG A 80 -10.65 -12.48 0.17
N TYR A 81 -9.65 -11.67 0.50
CA TYR A 81 -9.83 -10.48 1.30
C TYR A 81 -9.45 -9.20 0.56
N PRO A 82 -10.11 -8.07 0.87
CA PRO A 82 -9.63 -6.77 0.45
C PRO A 82 -8.30 -6.46 1.14
N VAL A 83 -7.34 -5.97 0.38
CA VAL A 83 -6.15 -5.28 0.90
C VAL A 83 -6.48 -3.81 0.96
N ARG A 84 -6.25 -3.17 2.10
CA ARG A 84 -6.67 -1.79 2.37
C ARG A 84 -5.48 -0.85 2.46
N ALA A 85 -5.66 0.39 2.03
CA ALA A 85 -4.67 1.45 2.25
C ALA A 85 -4.51 1.71 3.76
N ILE A 86 -3.28 1.74 4.25
CA ILE A 86 -2.98 2.02 5.67
C ILE A 86 -3.38 3.43 6.06
N GLY A 87 -3.25 4.39 5.14
CA GLY A 87 -3.56 5.80 5.38
C GLY A 87 -4.06 6.49 4.13
N LYS A 88 -4.38 7.79 4.23
CA LYS A 88 -4.65 8.60 3.04
C LYS A 88 -3.45 8.56 2.12
N ALA A 89 -3.66 8.13 0.87
CA ALA A 89 -2.56 7.81 -0.02
C ALA A 89 -2.84 8.19 -1.48
N LYS A 90 -1.78 8.15 -2.29
CA LYS A 90 -1.85 8.18 -3.75
C LYS A 90 -1.16 6.94 -4.29
N ILE A 91 -1.86 6.17 -5.11
CA ILE A 91 -1.27 5.04 -5.84
C ILE A 91 -0.26 5.62 -6.83
N LEU A 92 1.00 5.17 -6.73
CA LEU A 92 2.08 5.61 -7.60
C LEU A 92 2.23 4.69 -8.81
N GLY A 93 1.95 3.41 -8.64
CA GLY A 93 2.00 2.44 -9.72
C GLY A 93 1.34 1.11 -9.34
N SER A 94 1.03 0.33 -10.37
CA SER A 94 0.56 -1.04 -10.26
C SER A 94 1.01 -1.83 -11.48
N ASP A 95 1.43 -3.06 -11.27
CA ASP A 95 1.89 -3.98 -12.30
C ASP A 95 1.24 -5.35 -12.10
N SER A 96 0.74 -5.93 -13.17
CA SER A 96 0.13 -7.28 -13.18
C SER A 96 1.03 -8.35 -13.79
N HIS A 97 2.26 -7.99 -14.17
CA HIS A 97 3.26 -8.87 -14.79
C HIS A 97 4.64 -8.69 -14.15
N SER A 98 4.66 -8.31 -12.86
CA SER A 98 5.89 -8.14 -12.10
C SER A 98 6.62 -9.47 -11.90
N GLY A 99 7.88 -9.43 -11.51
CA GLY A 99 8.66 -10.62 -11.16
C GLY A 99 8.29 -11.26 -9.81
N TRP A 100 7.31 -10.72 -9.09
CA TRP A 100 6.84 -11.26 -7.83
C TRP A 100 6.02 -12.55 -8.01
N PRO A 101 5.99 -13.46 -7.03
CA PRO A 101 5.06 -14.59 -7.01
C PRO A 101 3.63 -14.12 -7.28
N GLY A 102 2.88 -14.81 -8.15
CA GLY A 102 1.54 -14.36 -8.56
C GLY A 102 1.51 -13.16 -9.51
N GLY A 103 2.65 -12.52 -9.79
CA GLY A 103 2.83 -11.51 -10.83
C GLY A 103 2.28 -10.12 -10.53
N HIS A 104 1.73 -9.86 -9.36
CA HIS A 104 1.08 -8.59 -9.07
C HIS A 104 1.87 -7.75 -8.08
N PHE A 105 1.90 -6.44 -8.33
CA PHE A 105 2.61 -5.47 -7.51
C PHE A 105 1.90 -4.11 -7.57
N LEU A 106 1.75 -3.46 -6.41
CA LEU A 106 1.18 -2.13 -6.28
C LEU A 106 1.99 -1.35 -5.25
N TRP A 107 2.23 -0.03 -5.48
CA TRP A 107 2.86 0.81 -4.47
C TRP A 107 2.17 2.17 -4.38
N TYR A 108 2.13 2.71 -3.17
CA TYR A 108 1.43 3.95 -2.87
C TYR A 108 2.18 4.81 -1.88
N LYS A 109 2.05 6.14 -2.02
CA LYS A 109 2.65 7.13 -1.13
C LYS A 109 1.63 7.61 -0.11
N LEU A 110 2.00 7.58 1.17
CA LEU A 110 1.24 8.18 2.26
C LEU A 110 1.25 9.71 2.15
N LEU A 111 0.09 10.34 2.33
CA LEU A 111 -0.10 11.77 2.11
C LEU A 111 -0.23 12.56 3.41
N ARG A 112 -0.43 11.90 4.56
CA ARG A 112 -0.61 12.52 5.89
C ARG A 112 0.02 11.67 6.99
N GLY A 113 0.06 12.23 8.22
CA GLY A 113 0.60 11.58 9.42
C GLY A 113 2.13 11.57 9.44
N ASP A 114 2.69 10.88 10.44
CA ASP A 114 4.13 10.84 10.71
C ASP A 114 4.94 10.19 9.59
N HIS A 115 4.32 9.26 8.86
CA HIS A 115 4.88 8.62 7.67
C HIS A 115 4.52 9.34 6.36
N LYS A 116 4.17 10.64 6.41
CA LYS A 116 3.90 11.42 5.19
C LYS A 116 5.10 11.41 4.25
N GLY A 117 4.88 10.94 3.04
CA GLY A 117 5.93 10.84 2.01
C GLY A 117 6.52 9.44 1.89
N ASP A 118 6.39 8.59 2.90
CA ASP A 118 6.79 7.21 2.82
C ASP A 118 5.94 6.44 1.82
N ILE A 119 6.55 5.41 1.25
CA ILE A 119 5.95 4.60 0.19
C ILE A 119 5.89 3.16 0.65
N ILE A 120 4.70 2.59 0.52
CA ILE A 120 4.40 1.20 0.86
C ILE A 120 4.12 0.44 -0.42
N TYR A 121 4.65 -0.77 -0.53
CA TYR A 121 4.25 -1.72 -1.57
C TYR A 121 3.38 -2.84 -1.00
N VAL A 122 2.59 -3.43 -1.89
CA VAL A 122 1.92 -4.70 -1.68
C VAL A 122 2.15 -5.54 -2.93
N ALA A 123 2.62 -6.76 -2.73
CA ALA A 123 3.04 -7.66 -3.81
C ALA A 123 2.38 -9.04 -3.71
N GLU A 124 2.66 -9.87 -4.72
CA GLU A 124 2.37 -11.29 -4.84
C GLU A 124 0.95 -11.62 -5.32
N THR A 125 0.22 -12.50 -4.62
CA THR A 125 -1.03 -13.08 -5.11
C THR A 125 -2.21 -12.13 -4.92
N LEU A 126 -2.22 -11.08 -5.73
CA LEU A 126 -3.24 -10.03 -5.75
C LEU A 126 -4.11 -10.10 -7.00
N LYS A 127 -5.26 -9.43 -6.96
CA LYS A 127 -6.12 -9.08 -8.12
C LYS A 127 -6.78 -7.73 -7.92
N LYS A 128 -7.35 -7.20 -9.00
CA LYS A 128 -8.11 -5.94 -9.00
C LYS A 128 -7.33 -4.78 -8.39
N LEU A 129 -6.10 -4.59 -8.86
CA LEU A 129 -5.25 -3.47 -8.45
C LEU A 129 -5.91 -2.14 -8.82
N VAL A 130 -5.89 -1.19 -7.89
CA VAL A 130 -6.33 0.19 -8.15
C VAL A 130 -5.31 0.87 -9.06
N PRO A 131 -5.75 1.60 -10.12
CA PRO A 131 -4.84 2.23 -11.08
C PRO A 131 -3.93 3.29 -10.45
N ALA A 132 -2.74 3.46 -11.05
CA ALA A 132 -1.84 4.56 -10.71
C ALA A 132 -2.52 5.93 -10.86
N GLY A 133 -2.13 6.88 -10.02
CA GLY A 133 -2.73 8.21 -9.96
C GLY A 133 -3.93 8.35 -9.03
N THR A 134 -4.61 7.26 -8.68
CA THR A 134 -5.78 7.25 -7.79
C THR A 134 -5.39 7.71 -6.38
N LYS A 135 -6.22 8.58 -5.79
CA LYS A 135 -6.15 8.92 -4.36
C LYS A 135 -7.12 8.06 -3.59
N VAL A 136 -6.69 7.54 -2.46
CA VAL A 136 -7.48 6.64 -1.60
C VAL A 136 -7.51 7.16 -0.16
N ALA A 137 -8.63 6.89 0.53
CA ALA A 137 -8.79 7.15 1.94
C ALA A 137 -8.16 6.03 2.80
N PRO A 138 -7.91 6.27 4.11
CA PRO A 138 -7.55 5.21 5.05
C PRO A 138 -8.59 4.10 5.04
N GLY A 139 -8.16 2.84 4.95
CA GLY A 139 -9.06 1.68 4.93
C GLY A 139 -9.76 1.40 3.60
N GLU A 140 -9.57 2.23 2.58
CA GLU A 140 -10.11 1.98 1.24
C GLU A 140 -9.39 0.80 0.58
N THR A 141 -10.15 -0.02 -0.13
CA THR A 141 -9.63 -1.22 -0.81
C THR A 141 -8.76 -0.83 -2.00
N ILE A 142 -7.51 -1.29 -2.01
CA ILE A 142 -6.53 -1.02 -3.08
C ILE A 142 -6.23 -2.23 -3.96
N ALA A 143 -6.52 -3.42 -3.46
CA ALA A 143 -6.38 -4.69 -4.16
C ALA A 143 -7.23 -5.76 -3.49
N LYS A 144 -7.28 -6.96 -4.06
CA LYS A 144 -7.81 -8.18 -3.42
C LYS A 144 -6.72 -9.23 -3.36
N ALA A 145 -6.44 -9.73 -2.16
CA ALA A 145 -5.61 -10.89 -1.95
C ALA A 145 -6.39 -12.18 -2.23
N LEU A 146 -5.71 -13.17 -2.71
CA LEU A 146 -6.25 -14.52 -2.95
C LEU A 146 -5.52 -15.51 -2.05
N PRO A 147 -6.19 -16.58 -1.60
CA PRO A 147 -5.53 -17.69 -0.94
C PRO A 147 -4.45 -18.28 -1.87
N SER A 148 -3.23 -18.39 -1.36
CA SER A 148 -2.11 -19.01 -2.09
C SER A 148 -1.05 -19.48 -1.10
N GLY A 149 -0.09 -20.27 -1.58
CA GLY A 149 1.03 -20.73 -0.77
C GLY A 149 2.05 -19.62 -0.43
N THR A 150 2.08 -18.55 -1.20
CA THR A 150 2.97 -17.39 -0.96
C THR A 150 2.28 -16.27 -0.18
N GLY A 151 0.96 -16.12 -0.32
CA GLY A 151 0.21 -15.03 0.33
C GLY A 151 0.35 -13.70 -0.39
N ILE A 152 0.53 -12.66 0.39
CA ILE A 152 0.94 -11.32 -0.05
C ILE A 152 2.07 -10.81 0.83
N GLU A 153 2.92 -9.95 0.29
CA GLU A 153 3.93 -9.24 1.05
C GLU A 153 3.63 -7.73 1.10
N MET A 154 3.83 -7.11 2.26
CA MET A 154 3.71 -5.66 2.44
C MET A 154 5.01 -5.10 3.05
N GLY A 155 5.56 -4.04 2.44
CA GLY A 155 6.82 -3.47 2.89
C GLY A 155 7.04 -2.04 2.40
N TRP A 156 8.22 -1.49 2.72
CA TRP A 156 8.62 -0.15 2.30
C TRP A 156 9.25 -0.14 0.90
N ALA A 157 8.91 0.87 0.10
CA ALA A 157 9.45 1.06 -1.24
C ALA A 157 9.98 2.48 -1.47
N ASN A 158 10.60 2.68 -2.62
CA ASN A 158 10.94 3.99 -3.14
C ASN A 158 9.90 4.48 -4.18
N LYS A 159 10.12 5.67 -4.75
CA LYS A 159 9.18 6.27 -5.72
C LYS A 159 9.00 5.47 -7.01
N ARG A 160 9.97 4.60 -7.34
CA ARG A 160 9.91 3.73 -8.52
C ARG A 160 9.24 2.38 -8.24
N GLY A 161 8.88 2.12 -6.99
CA GLY A 161 8.30 0.84 -6.57
C GLY A 161 9.35 -0.20 -6.18
N GLU A 162 10.65 0.11 -6.22
CA GLU A 162 11.69 -0.79 -5.75
C GLU A 162 11.61 -0.92 -4.23
N THR A 163 11.66 -2.13 -3.70
CA THR A 163 11.67 -2.35 -2.25
C THR A 163 12.92 -1.72 -1.63
N ARG A 164 12.82 -1.19 -0.41
CA ARG A 164 13.98 -0.56 0.25
C ARG A 164 15.14 -1.53 0.47
N ALA A 165 14.84 -2.81 0.63
CA ALA A 165 15.83 -3.87 0.85
C ALA A 165 16.37 -4.49 -0.44
N ALA A 166 15.87 -4.14 -1.64
CA ALA A 166 16.19 -4.84 -2.89
C ALA A 166 17.69 -4.98 -3.20
N SER A 167 18.50 -3.99 -2.83
CA SER A 167 19.93 -3.99 -3.15
C SER A 167 20.79 -4.91 -2.28
N CYS A 168 20.24 -5.44 -1.19
CA CYS A 168 21.00 -6.21 -0.19
C CYS A 168 20.25 -7.45 0.29
N TYR A 169 19.07 -7.72 -0.24
CA TYR A 169 18.28 -8.86 0.15
C TYR A 169 18.73 -10.15 -0.54
N SER A 170 18.76 -11.22 0.24
CA SER A 170 18.79 -12.59 -0.25
C SER A 170 17.56 -13.31 0.23
N GLU A 171 16.96 -14.12 -0.62
CA GLU A 171 15.69 -14.83 -0.35
C GLU A 171 15.67 -15.50 1.03
N GLY A 172 14.62 -15.20 1.79
CA GLY A 172 14.41 -15.74 3.14
C GLY A 172 15.15 -15.03 4.27
N MET A 173 15.89 -13.94 4.00
CA MET A 173 16.59 -13.20 5.05
C MET A 173 15.78 -12.02 5.56
N LYS A 174 15.69 -11.88 6.88
CA LYS A 174 15.02 -10.77 7.55
C LYS A 174 15.86 -9.49 7.48
N THR A 175 15.31 -8.45 6.87
CA THR A 175 16.00 -7.17 6.68
C THR A 175 15.60 -6.14 7.74
N HIS A 176 16.35 -5.04 7.83
CA HIS A 176 15.98 -3.88 8.65
C HIS A 176 14.65 -3.28 8.19
N SER A 177 14.47 -3.14 6.88
CA SER A 177 13.23 -2.63 6.26
C SER A 177 12.01 -3.49 6.62
N GLY A 178 12.13 -4.82 6.58
CA GLY A 178 11.06 -5.73 7.00
C GLY A 178 10.72 -5.59 8.49
N ARG A 179 11.73 -5.45 9.36
CA ARG A 179 11.51 -5.20 10.80
C ARG A 179 10.83 -3.86 11.07
N GLU A 180 11.16 -2.82 10.33
CA GLU A 180 10.49 -1.52 10.44
C GLU A 180 9.02 -1.62 10.02
N MET A 181 8.74 -2.29 8.91
CA MET A 181 7.36 -2.52 8.49
C MET A 181 6.59 -3.36 9.51
N ALA A 182 7.20 -4.40 10.07
CA ALA A 182 6.59 -5.23 11.10
C ALA A 182 6.23 -4.44 12.37
N ARG A 183 7.10 -3.53 12.82
CA ARG A 183 6.80 -2.63 13.94
C ARG A 183 5.62 -1.72 13.62
N PHE A 184 5.65 -1.08 12.46
CA PHE A 184 4.56 -0.19 12.03
C PHE A 184 3.22 -0.93 11.94
N LEU A 185 3.18 -2.12 11.35
CA LEU A 185 1.97 -2.93 11.28
C LEU A 185 1.47 -3.36 12.66
N ASN A 186 2.38 -3.68 13.58
CA ASN A 186 2.04 -4.00 14.97
C ASN A 186 1.41 -2.82 15.72
N GLU A 187 1.94 -1.61 15.56
CA GLU A 187 1.37 -0.39 16.13
C GLU A 187 -0.06 -0.15 15.64
N LEU A 188 -0.38 -0.62 14.43
CA LEU A 188 -1.72 -0.59 13.86
C LEU A 188 -2.61 -1.76 14.33
N GLY A 189 -2.08 -2.66 15.15
CA GLY A 189 -2.80 -3.83 15.65
C GLY A 189 -2.92 -4.97 14.64
N ALA A 190 -1.99 -5.07 13.70
CA ALA A 190 -1.95 -6.17 12.71
C ALA A 190 -1.29 -7.46 13.25
N ASP A 191 -0.86 -7.48 14.50
CA ASP A 191 -0.36 -8.64 15.25
C ASP A 191 0.71 -9.48 14.51
N VAL A 192 1.72 -8.79 14.00
CA VAL A 192 2.77 -9.41 13.18
C VAL A 192 3.74 -10.23 14.03
N VAL A 193 4.23 -9.65 15.13
CA VAL A 193 5.39 -10.16 15.88
C VAL A 193 5.13 -11.52 16.52
N SER A 194 3.91 -11.76 16.99
CA SER A 194 3.56 -13.00 17.70
C SER A 194 3.38 -14.22 16.78
N LYS A 195 3.14 -14.00 15.50
CA LYS A 195 2.76 -15.06 14.55
C LYS A 195 3.73 -15.25 13.38
N ALA A 196 4.53 -14.22 13.06
CA ALA A 196 5.47 -14.30 11.97
C ALA A 196 6.59 -15.31 12.25
N LYS A 197 6.87 -16.19 11.29
CA LYS A 197 8.07 -17.02 11.34
C LYS A 197 9.29 -16.11 11.29
N SER A 198 10.26 -16.38 12.16
CA SER A 198 11.54 -15.70 12.12
C SER A 198 12.36 -16.22 10.93
N ALA A 199 12.60 -15.38 9.94
CA ALA A 199 13.68 -15.60 8.99
C ALA A 199 15.03 -15.34 9.68
N PRO A 200 16.13 -15.95 9.24
CA PRO A 200 17.46 -15.59 9.70
C PRO A 200 17.71 -14.08 9.50
N ASP A 201 18.40 -13.44 10.44
CA ASP A 201 18.75 -12.04 10.27
C ASP A 201 19.72 -11.86 9.09
N TYR A 202 19.56 -10.79 8.35
CA TYR A 202 20.51 -10.41 7.30
C TYR A 202 21.88 -10.12 7.96
N PRO A 203 22.97 -10.73 7.47
CA PRO A 203 24.21 -10.74 8.22
C PRO A 203 24.92 -9.39 8.34
N THR A 204 24.58 -8.38 7.58
CA THR A 204 25.28 -7.09 7.69
C THR A 204 24.57 -5.92 7.01
N GLY A 205 24.66 -4.79 7.64
CA GLY A 205 24.36 -3.46 7.12
C GLY A 205 23.16 -2.80 7.80
N PRO A 206 23.36 -1.58 8.29
CA PRO A 206 22.32 -0.85 9.03
C PRO A 206 21.12 -0.42 8.19
N ARG A 207 21.11 -0.74 6.90
CA ARG A 207 20.05 -0.35 5.97
C ARG A 207 19.38 -1.51 5.24
N CYS A 208 19.81 -2.70 5.50
CA CYS A 208 19.18 -3.93 5.08
C CYS A 208 18.63 -4.70 6.26
#